data_e934527365b1254534e88d590a148632
#
_entry.id   e934527365b1254534e88d590a148632
#
_cell.length_a   1.000
_cell.length_b   1.000
_cell.length_c   1.000
_cell.angle_alpha   90.00
_cell.angle_beta   90.00
_cell.angle_gamma   90.00
#
_symmetry.space_group_name_H-M   'P 1'
#
loop_
_entity.id
_entity.type
_entity.pdbx_description
1 polymer ?
#
loop_
_entity_poly.entity_id
_entity_poly.type
_entity_poly.pdbx_seq_one_letter_code
_entity_poly.pdbx_strand_id
1 'polypeptide(L)'
;MTLAVALLSIGILIILHELGHFLAAKKFGVKVEEFGIGLPPRLLGKKYGETLYSVNALPIGGFVRMEGEEKRSDAPGSFNRKPLWQRFSIVAAGVIVFWVISVVIFAVLGATTGIPSAIGDDEENVAGSHVRIIGISSDSPAEKSGLQFGDTILSIGGQPILKIREVREVSKIHAGQETSIVIQRGSEQISLSLVPRESHPNDELIGVSLTRAGNVKYAWYESPWQ
;
A
#
# COMPACT_ATOMS: atom_id res chain seq x y z
N MET A 1 11.06 -0.72 -14.83
CA MET A 1 11.52 -0.26 -13.50
C MET A 1 10.65 -0.80 -12.35
N THR A 2 9.35 -0.68 -12.41
CA THR A 2 8.41 -1.08 -11.35
C THR A 2 8.49 -2.57 -10.96
N LEU A 3 8.58 -3.49 -11.94
CA LEU A 3 8.69 -4.93 -11.67
C LEU A 3 9.97 -5.30 -10.92
N ALA A 4 11.12 -4.72 -11.31
CA ALA A 4 12.39 -4.99 -10.64
C ALA A 4 12.39 -4.50 -9.18
N VAL A 5 11.81 -3.32 -8.92
CA VAL A 5 11.65 -2.78 -7.56
C VAL A 5 10.73 -3.68 -6.73
N ALA A 6 9.62 -4.13 -7.31
CA ALA A 6 8.68 -5.03 -6.63
C ALA A 6 9.35 -6.37 -6.24
N LEU A 7 10.07 -7.00 -7.18
CA LEU A 7 10.79 -8.25 -6.92
C LEU A 7 11.89 -8.09 -5.86
N LEU A 8 12.63 -7.00 -5.90
CA LEU A 8 13.66 -6.68 -4.90
C LEU A 8 13.05 -6.48 -3.51
N SER A 9 11.94 -5.74 -3.44
CA SER A 9 11.23 -5.50 -2.18
C SER A 9 10.72 -6.79 -1.55
N ILE A 10 10.10 -7.67 -2.36
CA ILE A 10 9.64 -8.99 -1.91
C ILE A 10 10.83 -9.82 -1.41
N GLY A 11 11.94 -9.83 -2.17
CA GLY A 11 13.14 -10.56 -1.78
C GLY A 11 13.70 -10.10 -0.42
N ILE A 12 13.77 -8.79 -0.20
CA ILE A 12 14.20 -8.21 1.09
C ILE A 12 13.25 -8.62 2.21
N LEU A 13 11.93 -8.53 1.99
CA LEU A 13 10.94 -8.91 3.00
C LEU A 13 11.06 -10.38 3.40
N ILE A 14 11.28 -11.29 2.43
CA ILE A 14 11.49 -12.70 2.72
C ILE A 14 12.77 -12.91 3.54
N ILE A 15 13.88 -12.25 3.19
CA ILE A 15 15.13 -12.34 3.96
C ILE A 15 14.93 -11.88 5.41
N LEU A 16 14.17 -10.80 5.62
CA LEU A 16 13.85 -10.30 6.96
C LEU A 16 12.94 -11.26 7.73
N HIS A 17 12.02 -11.94 7.04
CA HIS A 17 11.20 -13.01 7.60
C HIS A 17 12.07 -14.17 8.10
N GLU A 18 12.98 -14.67 7.25
CA GLU A 18 13.93 -15.73 7.60
C GLU A 18 14.87 -15.32 8.74
N LEU A 19 15.25 -14.04 8.78
CA LEU A 19 16.04 -13.50 9.88
C LEU A 19 15.29 -13.61 11.22
N GLY A 20 13.97 -13.45 11.22
CA GLY A 20 13.12 -13.67 12.39
C GLY A 20 13.25 -15.10 12.92
N HIS A 21 13.10 -16.10 12.07
CA HIS A 21 13.29 -17.52 12.42
C HIS A 21 14.71 -17.79 12.92
N PHE A 22 15.70 -17.25 12.22
CA PHE A 22 17.11 -17.39 12.56
C PHE A 22 17.41 -16.89 13.98
N LEU A 23 16.99 -15.64 14.29
CA LEU A 23 17.24 -15.02 15.60
C LEU A 23 16.52 -15.77 16.73
N ALA A 24 15.27 -16.18 16.50
CA ALA A 24 14.52 -16.98 17.48
C ALA A 24 15.15 -18.36 17.69
N ALA A 25 15.56 -19.05 16.63
CA ALA A 25 16.27 -20.32 16.72
C ALA A 25 17.57 -20.21 17.54
N LYS A 26 18.38 -19.20 17.26
CA LYS A 26 19.61 -18.94 18.02
C LYS A 26 19.31 -18.62 19.48
N LYS A 27 18.29 -17.81 19.77
CA LYS A 27 17.88 -17.46 21.14
C LYS A 27 17.49 -18.69 21.97
N PHE A 28 16.81 -19.67 21.35
CA PHE A 28 16.41 -20.90 22.01
C PHE A 28 17.46 -22.02 21.92
N GLY A 29 18.65 -21.73 21.42
CA GLY A 29 19.73 -22.70 21.32
C GLY A 29 19.39 -23.84 20.33
N VAL A 30 18.68 -23.54 19.25
CA VAL A 30 18.53 -24.43 18.11
C VAL A 30 19.70 -24.23 17.17
N LYS A 31 20.33 -25.32 16.74
CA LYS A 31 21.45 -25.26 15.82
C LYS A 31 20.93 -24.91 14.43
N VAL A 32 21.39 -23.77 13.92
CA VAL A 32 21.12 -23.35 12.54
C VAL A 32 22.29 -23.81 11.67
N GLU A 33 21.97 -24.69 10.74
CA GLU A 33 22.95 -25.26 9.80
C GLU A 33 23.33 -24.27 8.71
N GLU A 34 22.32 -23.60 8.13
CA GLU A 34 22.53 -22.65 7.03
C GLU A 34 21.52 -21.51 7.11
N PHE A 35 22.02 -20.29 6.86
CA PHE A 35 21.23 -19.10 6.57
C PHE A 35 21.58 -18.63 5.16
N GLY A 36 20.64 -18.75 4.22
CA GLY A 36 20.87 -18.49 2.81
C GLY A 36 20.12 -17.25 2.33
N ILE A 37 20.82 -16.38 1.61
CA ILE A 37 20.24 -15.28 0.83
C ILE A 37 20.06 -15.78 -0.61
N GLY A 38 18.84 -15.73 -1.13
CA GLY A 38 18.47 -16.32 -2.40
C GLY A 38 18.25 -17.84 -2.32
N LEU A 39 17.82 -18.43 -3.42
CA LEU A 39 17.58 -19.87 -3.55
C LEU A 39 18.71 -20.56 -4.34
N PRO A 40 18.99 -21.84 -4.06
CA PRO A 40 20.04 -22.61 -4.74
C PRO A 40 20.01 -22.51 -6.27
N PRO A 41 21.16 -22.72 -6.94
CA PRO A 41 22.43 -23.24 -6.40
C PRO A 41 23.27 -22.19 -5.67
N ARG A 42 24.06 -22.64 -4.68
CA ARG A 42 24.94 -21.77 -3.89
C ARG A 42 26.10 -21.24 -4.73
N LEU A 43 26.30 -19.93 -4.70
CA LEU A 43 27.43 -19.25 -5.33
C LEU A 43 28.59 -19.06 -4.36
N LEU A 44 28.30 -18.55 -3.16
CA LEU A 44 29.28 -18.26 -2.13
C LEU A 44 28.76 -18.75 -0.77
N GLY A 45 29.68 -19.12 0.10
CA GLY A 45 29.33 -19.48 1.48
C GLY A 45 30.52 -19.37 2.41
N LYS A 46 30.24 -18.86 3.62
CA LYS A 46 31.25 -18.75 4.70
C LYS A 46 30.66 -19.29 5.98
N LYS A 47 31.37 -20.23 6.59
CA LYS A 47 30.99 -20.76 7.90
C LYS A 47 31.46 -19.82 9.00
N TYR A 48 30.54 -19.43 9.87
CA TYR A 48 30.84 -18.70 11.09
C TYR A 48 30.18 -19.38 12.29
N GLY A 49 31.01 -19.87 13.22
CA GLY A 49 30.56 -20.77 14.27
C GLY A 49 29.98 -22.06 13.69
N GLU A 50 28.77 -22.40 14.08
CA GLU A 50 28.07 -23.61 13.59
C GLU A 50 27.22 -23.36 12.33
N THR A 51 27.03 -22.09 11.93
CA THR A 51 26.14 -21.70 10.83
C THR A 51 26.92 -21.38 9.56
N LEU A 52 26.48 -21.92 8.45
CA LEU A 52 26.91 -21.55 7.11
C LEU A 52 26.05 -20.38 6.62
N TYR A 53 26.68 -19.25 6.30
CA TYR A 53 26.03 -18.12 5.65
C TYR A 53 26.28 -18.22 4.16
N SER A 54 25.24 -18.29 3.35
CA SER A 54 25.36 -18.50 1.90
C SER A 54 24.64 -17.43 1.08
N VAL A 55 25.20 -17.16 -0.09
CA VAL A 55 24.57 -16.37 -1.16
C VAL A 55 24.36 -17.30 -2.34
N ASN A 56 23.14 -17.31 -2.84
CA ASN A 56 22.67 -18.24 -3.86
C ASN A 56 22.35 -17.54 -5.17
N ALA A 57 22.25 -18.32 -6.25
CA ALA A 57 22.16 -17.81 -7.61
C ALA A 57 20.82 -17.13 -7.93
N LEU A 58 19.73 -17.61 -7.34
CA LEU A 58 18.42 -17.02 -7.57
C LEU A 58 18.17 -15.95 -6.50
N PRO A 59 18.17 -14.65 -6.87
CA PRO A 59 18.09 -13.56 -5.91
C PRO A 59 16.64 -13.33 -5.41
N ILE A 60 15.89 -14.40 -5.24
CA ILE A 60 14.48 -14.35 -4.80
C ILE A 60 14.41 -15.04 -3.44
N GLY A 61 14.20 -14.20 -2.39
CA GLY A 61 13.99 -14.71 -1.05
C GLY A 61 15.25 -15.15 -0.30
N GLY A 62 15.06 -16.02 0.65
CA GLY A 62 16.08 -16.60 1.51
C GLY A 62 15.57 -17.87 2.16
N PHE A 63 16.38 -18.47 3.00
CA PHE A 63 15.98 -19.62 3.82
C PHE A 63 16.85 -19.73 5.07
N VAL A 64 16.29 -20.34 6.09
CA VAL A 64 17.01 -20.79 7.26
C VAL A 64 16.81 -22.29 7.39
N ARG A 65 17.88 -23.03 7.55
CA ARG A 65 17.85 -24.48 7.78
C ARG A 65 18.26 -24.79 9.19
N MET A 66 17.37 -25.40 9.93
CA MET A 66 17.60 -25.77 11.32
C MET A 66 17.75 -27.29 11.45
N GLU A 67 18.66 -27.71 12.31
CA GLU A 67 18.81 -29.15 12.59
C GLU A 67 17.53 -29.70 13.23
N GLY A 68 17.04 -30.79 12.68
CA GLY A 68 15.83 -31.45 13.16
C GLY A 68 14.51 -30.85 12.74
N GLU A 69 14.51 -29.92 11.77
CA GLU A 69 13.29 -29.35 11.20
C GLU A 69 12.69 -30.24 10.12
N GLU A 70 13.46 -30.58 9.09
CA GLU A 70 13.00 -31.44 7.99
C GLU A 70 13.05 -32.93 8.35
N LYS A 71 14.11 -33.34 9.03
CA LYS A 71 14.33 -34.72 9.46
C LYS A 71 14.58 -34.76 10.96
N ARG A 72 13.95 -35.71 11.66
CA ARG A 72 14.19 -35.90 13.08
C ARG A 72 15.67 -36.11 13.36
N SER A 73 16.20 -35.37 14.32
CA SER A 73 17.57 -35.50 14.81
C SER A 73 17.55 -35.59 16.32
N ASP A 74 18.35 -36.50 16.86
CA ASP A 74 18.51 -36.66 18.30
C ASP A 74 19.66 -35.83 18.88
N ALA A 75 20.28 -34.98 18.05
CA ALA A 75 21.35 -34.11 18.48
C ALA A 75 20.87 -33.06 19.53
N PRO A 76 21.73 -32.72 20.51
CA PRO A 76 21.48 -31.63 21.42
C PRO A 76 21.34 -30.34 20.60
N GLY A 77 20.28 -29.58 20.79
CA GLY A 77 20.04 -28.35 19.99
C GLY A 77 19.20 -28.56 18.74
N SER A 78 18.70 -29.78 18.52
CA SER A 78 17.75 -30.06 17.44
C SER A 78 16.39 -29.40 17.70
N PHE A 79 15.77 -28.83 16.63
CA PHE A 79 14.45 -28.17 16.68
C PHE A 79 13.36 -29.11 17.21
N ASN A 80 13.34 -30.36 16.74
CA ASN A 80 12.32 -31.34 17.15
C ASN A 80 12.38 -31.74 18.63
N ARG A 81 13.52 -31.51 19.31
CA ARG A 81 13.67 -31.77 20.76
C ARG A 81 13.26 -30.61 21.65
N LYS A 82 13.02 -29.44 21.07
CA LYS A 82 12.57 -28.27 21.84
C LYS A 82 11.11 -28.42 22.26
N PRO A 83 10.73 -27.88 23.43
CA PRO A 83 9.33 -27.88 23.85
C PRO A 83 8.44 -27.12 22.84
N LEU A 84 7.18 -27.49 22.79
CA LEU A 84 6.22 -26.99 21.79
C LEU A 84 6.16 -25.46 21.72
N TRP A 85 6.20 -24.78 22.87
CA TRP A 85 6.14 -23.31 22.89
C TRP A 85 7.36 -22.65 22.25
N GLN A 86 8.58 -23.25 22.38
CA GLN A 86 9.77 -22.74 21.72
C GLN A 86 9.70 -22.95 20.20
N ARG A 87 9.25 -24.13 19.78
CA ARG A 87 9.04 -24.42 18.34
C ARG A 87 8.01 -23.46 17.74
N PHE A 88 6.88 -23.28 18.42
CA PHE A 88 5.87 -22.32 18.02
C PHE A 88 6.44 -20.88 17.94
N SER A 89 7.20 -20.45 18.95
CA SER A 89 7.82 -19.12 18.95
C SER A 89 8.80 -18.92 17.80
N ILE A 90 9.58 -19.94 17.44
CA ILE A 90 10.50 -19.90 16.30
C ILE A 90 9.71 -19.71 15.00
N VAL A 91 8.67 -20.53 14.79
CA VAL A 91 7.82 -20.48 13.59
C VAL A 91 7.06 -19.15 13.53
N ALA A 92 6.55 -18.64 14.64
CA ALA A 92 5.85 -17.37 14.69
C ALA A 92 6.76 -16.14 14.50
N ALA A 93 8.06 -16.28 14.78
CA ALA A 93 9.00 -15.16 14.74
C ALA A 93 9.09 -14.49 13.35
N GLY A 94 9.03 -15.27 12.27
CA GLY A 94 8.97 -14.71 10.91
C GLY A 94 7.75 -13.83 10.68
N VAL A 95 6.58 -14.29 11.10
CA VAL A 95 5.32 -13.53 10.97
C VAL A 95 5.35 -12.26 11.83
N ILE A 96 5.91 -12.35 13.06
CA ILE A 96 6.07 -11.20 13.96
C ILE A 96 6.96 -10.14 13.32
N VAL A 97 8.04 -10.55 12.66
CA VAL A 97 8.93 -9.60 11.94
C VAL A 97 8.17 -8.88 10.84
N PHE A 98 7.35 -9.55 10.04
CA PHE A 98 6.52 -8.89 9.05
C PHE A 98 5.56 -7.87 9.66
N TRP A 99 4.91 -8.24 10.76
CA TRP A 99 4.00 -7.33 11.44
C TRP A 99 4.73 -6.07 11.95
N VAL A 100 5.89 -6.24 12.58
CA VAL A 100 6.71 -5.12 13.06
C VAL A 100 7.16 -4.22 11.90
N ILE A 101 7.62 -4.80 10.80
CA ILE A 101 8.04 -4.04 9.61
C ILE A 101 6.87 -3.27 9.04
N SER A 102 5.68 -3.89 8.92
CA SER A 102 4.48 -3.22 8.42
C SER A 102 4.09 -2.03 9.27
N VAL A 103 4.08 -2.19 10.61
CA VAL A 103 3.83 -1.09 11.54
C VAL A 103 4.82 0.06 11.34
N VAL A 104 6.12 -0.26 11.22
CA VAL A 104 7.17 0.76 11.01
C VAL A 104 6.97 1.47 9.66
N ILE A 105 6.71 0.74 8.59
CA ILE A 105 6.47 1.33 7.26
C ILE A 105 5.25 2.26 7.29
N PHE A 106 4.12 1.82 7.85
CA PHE A 106 2.93 2.65 7.96
C PHE A 106 3.15 3.88 8.85
N ALA A 107 3.87 3.72 9.97
CA ALA A 107 4.24 4.85 10.83
C ALA A 107 5.07 5.90 10.08
N VAL A 108 6.08 5.46 9.33
CA VAL A 108 6.93 6.36 8.53
C VAL A 108 6.14 7.01 7.40
N LEU A 109 5.37 6.24 6.63
CA LEU A 109 4.56 6.78 5.53
C LEU A 109 3.51 7.77 6.05
N GLY A 110 2.78 7.42 7.10
CA GLY A 110 1.77 8.29 7.69
C GLY A 110 2.35 9.61 8.21
N ALA A 111 3.53 9.57 8.81
CA ALA A 111 4.19 10.77 9.32
C ALA A 111 4.84 11.64 8.23
N THR A 112 5.35 11.04 7.15
CA THR A 112 6.10 11.76 6.11
C THR A 112 5.22 12.20 4.94
N THR A 113 4.60 11.24 4.24
CA THR A 113 3.81 11.49 3.03
C THR A 113 2.33 11.68 3.30
N GLY A 114 1.85 11.22 4.46
CA GLY A 114 0.43 11.09 4.78
C GLY A 114 -0.19 9.84 4.14
N ILE A 115 -1.34 9.46 4.65
CA ILE A 115 -2.15 8.34 4.16
C ILE A 115 -3.29 8.93 3.32
N PRO A 116 -3.51 8.44 2.08
CA PRO A 116 -4.65 8.85 1.27
C PRO A 116 -5.96 8.53 2.00
N SER A 117 -6.71 9.55 2.35
CA SER A 117 -7.96 9.42 3.12
C SER A 117 -9.06 10.24 2.47
N ALA A 118 -10.30 9.79 2.63
CA ALA A 118 -11.45 10.63 2.33
C ALA A 118 -11.53 11.73 3.39
N ILE A 119 -11.66 12.97 2.95
CA ILE A 119 -11.69 14.17 3.80
C ILE A 119 -12.98 14.95 3.60
N GLY A 120 -13.43 15.61 4.65
CA GLY A 120 -14.58 16.50 4.59
C GLY A 120 -14.26 17.80 3.85
N ASP A 121 -15.31 18.47 3.33
CA ASP A 121 -15.13 19.79 2.69
C ASP A 121 -14.71 20.89 3.66
N ASP A 122 -14.95 20.67 4.96
CA ASP A 122 -14.60 21.63 6.03
C ASP A 122 -13.13 21.54 6.44
N GLU A 123 -12.44 20.45 6.07
CA GLU A 123 -11.03 20.31 6.35
C GLU A 123 -10.19 21.20 5.44
N GLU A 124 -9.48 22.14 6.04
CA GLU A 124 -8.62 23.09 5.31
C GLU A 124 -7.17 22.60 5.26
N ASN A 125 -6.44 23.00 4.22
CA ASN A 125 -4.99 22.77 4.07
C ASN A 125 -4.52 21.32 4.05
N VAL A 126 -5.36 20.38 3.56
CA VAL A 126 -4.92 18.99 3.36
C VAL A 126 -4.09 18.90 2.07
N ALA A 127 -2.85 18.46 2.21
CA ALA A 127 -1.92 18.36 1.09
C ALA A 127 -2.43 17.39 0.01
N GLY A 128 -2.36 17.85 -1.27
CA GLY A 128 -2.79 17.04 -2.40
C GLY A 128 -4.29 16.78 -2.45
N SER A 129 -5.10 17.60 -1.77
CA SER A 129 -6.56 17.43 -1.81
C SER A 129 -7.11 17.61 -3.21
N HIS A 130 -8.01 16.72 -3.61
CA HIS A 130 -8.66 16.72 -4.92
C HIS A 130 -10.04 16.09 -4.84
N VAL A 131 -10.91 16.48 -5.76
CA VAL A 131 -12.27 15.95 -5.87
C VAL A 131 -12.29 14.85 -6.93
N ARG A 132 -12.70 13.65 -6.54
CA ARG A 132 -12.74 12.46 -7.40
C ARG A 132 -14.15 11.96 -7.60
N ILE A 133 -14.45 11.51 -8.81
CA ILE A 133 -15.70 10.87 -9.17
C ILE A 133 -15.71 9.42 -8.69
N ILE A 134 -16.67 9.08 -7.82
CA ILE A 134 -16.89 7.73 -7.29
C ILE A 134 -18.18 7.08 -7.78
N GLY A 135 -18.96 7.79 -8.60
CA GLY A 135 -20.15 7.26 -9.22
C GLY A 135 -20.69 8.23 -10.26
N ILE A 136 -21.39 7.70 -11.26
CA ILE A 136 -22.03 8.46 -12.33
C ILE A 136 -23.46 7.93 -12.47
N SER A 137 -24.41 8.86 -12.44
CA SER A 137 -25.82 8.54 -12.61
C SER A 137 -26.13 8.27 -14.08
N SER A 138 -26.94 7.24 -14.34
CA SER A 138 -27.38 6.94 -15.71
C SER A 138 -28.17 8.09 -16.31
N ASP A 139 -28.02 8.29 -17.62
CA ASP A 139 -28.65 9.37 -18.40
C ASP A 139 -28.34 10.79 -17.89
N SER A 140 -27.21 10.94 -17.21
CA SER A 140 -26.73 12.22 -16.68
C SER A 140 -25.89 13.01 -17.70
N PRO A 141 -25.73 14.32 -17.53
CA PRO A 141 -24.76 15.10 -18.29
C PRO A 141 -23.33 14.55 -18.19
N ALA A 142 -22.95 14.05 -17.01
CA ALA A 142 -21.65 13.43 -16.78
C ALA A 142 -21.44 12.18 -17.65
N GLU A 143 -22.41 11.27 -17.71
CA GLU A 143 -22.33 10.08 -18.56
C GLU A 143 -22.23 10.46 -20.04
N LYS A 144 -23.07 11.38 -20.49
CA LYS A 144 -23.11 11.86 -21.89
C LYS A 144 -21.82 12.56 -22.31
N SER A 145 -21.14 13.23 -21.39
CA SER A 145 -19.85 13.88 -21.66
C SER A 145 -18.65 12.93 -21.65
N GLY A 146 -18.83 11.67 -21.23
CA GLY A 146 -17.76 10.68 -21.18
C GLY A 146 -16.90 10.74 -19.92
N LEU A 147 -17.39 11.36 -18.85
CA LEU A 147 -16.80 11.24 -17.51
C LEU A 147 -16.81 9.79 -17.04
N GLN A 148 -15.83 9.39 -16.26
CA GLN A 148 -15.66 8.02 -15.79
C GLN A 148 -15.42 7.96 -14.28
N PHE A 149 -15.74 6.80 -13.70
CA PHE A 149 -15.33 6.48 -12.34
C PHE A 149 -13.81 6.61 -12.19
N GLY A 150 -13.37 7.28 -11.14
CA GLY A 150 -11.95 7.48 -10.85
C GLY A 150 -11.36 8.77 -11.41
N ASP A 151 -12.08 9.51 -12.28
CA ASP A 151 -11.64 10.82 -12.75
C ASP A 151 -11.50 11.81 -11.60
N THR A 152 -10.43 12.59 -11.62
CA THR A 152 -10.23 13.71 -10.70
C THR A 152 -10.64 15.00 -11.41
N ILE A 153 -11.53 15.78 -10.84
CA ILE A 153 -11.95 17.06 -11.40
C ILE A 153 -10.90 18.12 -11.04
N LEU A 154 -10.33 18.75 -12.05
CA LEU A 154 -9.34 19.83 -11.87
C LEU A 154 -9.99 21.21 -11.94
N SER A 155 -10.88 21.42 -12.93
CA SER A 155 -11.59 22.69 -13.08
C SER A 155 -12.92 22.50 -13.81
N ILE A 156 -13.85 23.42 -13.57
CA ILE A 156 -15.14 23.54 -14.28
C ILE A 156 -15.29 25.00 -14.69
N GLY A 157 -15.59 25.26 -15.97
CA GLY A 157 -15.73 26.63 -16.49
C GLY A 157 -14.48 27.50 -16.26
N GLY A 158 -13.30 26.89 -16.25
CA GLY A 158 -12.03 27.55 -15.95
C GLY A 158 -11.74 27.80 -14.47
N GLN A 159 -12.69 27.52 -13.56
CA GLN A 159 -12.49 27.66 -12.11
C GLN A 159 -11.89 26.36 -11.54
N PRO A 160 -10.78 26.43 -10.79
CA PRO A 160 -10.19 25.26 -10.14
C PRO A 160 -11.13 24.70 -9.07
N ILE A 161 -11.19 23.38 -8.94
CA ILE A 161 -12.05 22.65 -8.00
C ILE A 161 -11.19 21.93 -6.98
N LEU A 162 -11.35 22.29 -5.71
CA LEU A 162 -10.68 21.67 -4.56
C LEU A 162 -11.67 21.10 -3.55
N LYS A 163 -12.94 21.49 -3.60
CA LYS A 163 -14.00 21.08 -2.66
C LYS A 163 -15.22 20.58 -3.42
N ILE A 164 -15.95 19.64 -2.83
CA ILE A 164 -17.19 19.10 -3.45
C ILE A 164 -18.25 20.19 -3.62
N ARG A 165 -18.38 21.11 -2.66
CA ARG A 165 -19.32 22.22 -2.75
C ARG A 165 -19.07 23.14 -3.95
N GLU A 166 -17.81 23.35 -4.33
CA GLU A 166 -17.44 24.17 -5.50
C GLU A 166 -17.96 23.56 -6.81
N VAL A 167 -17.97 22.22 -6.93
CA VAL A 167 -18.58 21.54 -8.07
C VAL A 167 -20.06 21.91 -8.20
N ARG A 168 -20.79 21.91 -7.09
CA ARG A 168 -22.23 22.27 -7.07
C ARG A 168 -22.44 23.74 -7.39
N GLU A 169 -21.66 24.63 -6.78
CA GLU A 169 -21.77 26.10 -6.99
C GLU A 169 -21.46 26.46 -8.44
N VAL A 170 -20.34 25.97 -9.00
CA VAL A 170 -19.98 26.28 -10.39
C VAL A 170 -20.96 25.66 -11.37
N SER A 171 -21.44 24.44 -11.10
CA SER A 171 -22.48 23.82 -11.94
C SER A 171 -23.80 24.60 -11.94
N LYS A 172 -24.19 25.24 -10.83
CA LYS A 172 -25.36 26.13 -10.75
C LYS A 172 -25.18 27.39 -11.58
N ILE A 173 -23.98 28.00 -11.54
CA ILE A 173 -23.67 29.19 -12.34
C ILE A 173 -23.78 28.90 -13.84
N HIS A 174 -23.43 27.71 -14.27
CA HIS A 174 -23.44 27.32 -15.68
C HIS A 174 -24.64 26.42 -16.05
N ALA A 175 -25.69 26.40 -15.23
CA ALA A 175 -26.89 25.59 -15.49
C ALA A 175 -27.51 25.92 -16.85
N GLY A 176 -27.78 24.88 -17.67
CA GLY A 176 -28.31 25.03 -19.02
C GLY A 176 -27.33 25.56 -20.08
N GLN A 177 -26.07 25.83 -19.71
CA GLN A 177 -25.03 26.33 -20.62
C GLN A 177 -23.92 25.32 -20.80
N GLU A 178 -23.40 25.24 -22.02
CA GLU A 178 -22.26 24.39 -22.32
C GLU A 178 -21.01 24.89 -21.57
N THR A 179 -20.39 24.01 -20.80
CA THR A 179 -19.27 24.34 -19.93
C THR A 179 -18.16 23.33 -20.07
N SER A 180 -16.92 23.81 -20.06
CA SER A 180 -15.74 22.94 -20.07
C SER A 180 -15.46 22.35 -18.69
N ILE A 181 -15.17 21.07 -18.63
CA ILE A 181 -14.64 20.40 -17.44
C ILE A 181 -13.29 19.78 -17.77
N VAL A 182 -12.28 20.11 -16.98
CA VAL A 182 -10.95 19.53 -17.10
C VAL A 182 -10.78 18.48 -16.00
N ILE A 183 -10.44 17.28 -16.41
CA ILE A 183 -10.23 16.15 -15.53
C ILE A 183 -8.83 15.57 -15.67
N GLN A 184 -8.39 14.87 -14.65
CA GLN A 184 -7.23 13.98 -14.71
C GLN A 184 -7.70 12.53 -14.66
N ARG A 185 -7.34 11.77 -15.72
CA ARG A 185 -7.60 10.33 -15.83
C ARG A 185 -6.27 9.61 -15.89
N GLY A 186 -5.89 8.96 -14.80
CA GLY A 186 -4.53 8.43 -14.65
C GLY A 186 -3.48 9.54 -14.69
N SER A 187 -2.59 9.52 -15.68
CA SER A 187 -1.54 10.55 -15.90
C SER A 187 -1.93 11.62 -16.92
N GLU A 188 -3.08 11.51 -17.57
CA GLU A 188 -3.50 12.40 -18.65
C GLU A 188 -4.53 13.43 -18.18
N GLN A 189 -4.40 14.65 -18.67
CA GLN A 189 -5.42 15.68 -18.51
C GLN A 189 -6.31 15.71 -19.76
N ILE A 190 -7.62 15.63 -19.53
CA ILE A 190 -8.62 15.57 -20.60
C ILE A 190 -9.62 16.73 -20.36
N SER A 191 -9.87 17.48 -21.42
CA SER A 191 -10.92 18.48 -21.42
C SER A 191 -12.17 17.93 -22.10
N LEU A 192 -13.28 17.96 -21.38
CA LEU A 192 -14.61 17.52 -21.85
C LEU A 192 -15.56 18.72 -21.80
N SER A 193 -16.65 18.62 -22.54
CA SER A 193 -17.73 19.58 -22.51
C SER A 193 -18.99 18.92 -21.99
N LEU A 194 -19.74 19.61 -21.13
CA LEU A 194 -21.03 19.15 -20.62
C LEU A 194 -21.97 20.33 -20.39
N VAL A 195 -23.26 20.05 -20.37
CA VAL A 195 -24.30 21.02 -20.04
C VAL A 195 -24.94 20.58 -18.73
N PRO A 196 -24.67 21.28 -17.60
CA PRO A 196 -25.34 20.98 -16.33
C PRO A 196 -26.86 21.15 -16.47
N ARG A 197 -27.65 20.32 -15.79
CA ARG A 197 -29.11 20.46 -15.74
C ARG A 197 -29.51 21.78 -15.07
N GLU A 198 -30.60 22.36 -15.48
CA GLU A 198 -31.14 23.59 -14.86
C GLU A 198 -31.65 23.33 -13.44
N SER A 199 -32.18 22.15 -13.16
CA SER A 199 -32.61 21.74 -11.83
C SER A 199 -32.55 20.22 -11.66
N HIS A 200 -32.29 19.76 -10.41
CA HIS A 200 -32.39 18.38 -10.01
C HIS A 200 -32.68 18.31 -8.49
N PRO A 201 -33.52 17.35 -8.02
CA PRO A 201 -33.98 17.30 -6.62
C PRO A 201 -32.90 17.39 -5.55
N ASN A 202 -31.70 16.91 -5.85
CA ASN A 202 -30.57 16.87 -4.91
C ASN A 202 -29.44 17.84 -5.28
N ASP A 203 -29.70 18.84 -6.12
CA ASP A 203 -28.66 19.73 -6.67
C ASP A 203 -27.52 19.01 -7.44
N GLU A 204 -27.77 17.77 -7.88
CA GLU A 204 -26.84 16.96 -8.67
C GLU A 204 -26.93 17.30 -10.16
N LEU A 205 -26.58 18.55 -10.51
CA LEU A 205 -26.82 19.09 -11.85
C LEU A 205 -26.01 18.39 -12.96
N ILE A 206 -24.87 17.81 -12.61
CA ILE A 206 -24.04 17.04 -13.55
C ILE A 206 -24.21 15.51 -13.41
N GLY A 207 -24.78 15.03 -12.29
CA GLY A 207 -25.09 13.62 -12.05
C GLY A 207 -23.85 12.78 -11.71
N VAL A 208 -23.03 13.24 -10.78
CA VAL A 208 -21.86 12.52 -10.25
C VAL A 208 -21.94 12.40 -8.73
N SER A 209 -21.50 11.25 -8.23
CA SER A 209 -21.17 11.08 -6.82
C SER A 209 -19.70 11.40 -6.63
N LEU A 210 -19.38 12.21 -5.65
CA LEU A 210 -18.05 12.75 -5.44
C LEU A 210 -17.50 12.39 -4.08
N THR A 211 -16.18 12.20 -4.00
CA THR A 211 -15.42 12.18 -2.76
C THR A 211 -14.30 13.18 -2.85
N ARG A 212 -13.99 13.84 -1.76
CA ARG A 212 -12.77 14.63 -1.65
C ARG A 212 -11.73 13.76 -0.98
N ALA A 213 -10.58 13.59 -1.60
CA ALA A 213 -9.46 12.81 -1.08
C ALA A 213 -8.24 13.71 -0.90
N GLY A 214 -7.43 13.39 0.07
CA GLY A 214 -6.17 14.08 0.32
C GLY A 214 -5.24 13.25 1.19
N ASN A 215 -3.99 13.67 1.29
CA ASN A 215 -3.00 13.00 2.12
C ASN A 215 -3.04 13.58 3.54
N VAL A 216 -3.66 12.83 4.45
CA VAL A 216 -3.72 13.21 5.87
C VAL A 216 -2.47 12.69 6.58
N LYS A 217 -1.73 13.59 7.21
CA LYS A 217 -0.58 13.23 8.04
C LYS A 217 -1.04 12.92 9.46
N TYR A 218 -0.60 11.77 9.93
CA TYR A 218 -0.86 11.32 11.30
C TYR A 218 0.42 11.36 12.13
N ALA A 219 0.30 11.47 13.43
CA ALA A 219 1.43 11.22 14.30
C ALA A 219 1.92 9.76 14.09
N TRP A 220 3.23 9.54 14.19
CA TRP A 220 3.86 8.25 13.87
C TRP A 220 3.25 7.05 14.64
N TYR A 221 2.67 7.30 15.82
CA TYR A 221 2.01 6.28 16.67
C TYR A 221 0.52 6.06 16.33
N GLU A 222 -0.09 6.93 15.52
CA GLU A 222 -1.49 6.84 15.08
C GLU A 222 -1.61 6.15 13.73
N SER A 223 -0.67 6.43 12.82
CA SER A 223 -0.74 5.98 11.43
C SER A 223 -0.84 4.47 11.21
N PRO A 224 -0.33 3.57 12.08
CA PRO A 224 -0.51 2.12 11.90
C PRO A 224 -1.94 1.61 12.14
N TRP A 225 -2.81 2.45 12.69
CA TRP A 225 -4.16 2.06 13.12
C TRP A 225 -5.29 2.72 12.31
N GLN A 226 -4.97 3.45 11.23
CA GLN A 226 -5.92 4.16 10.35
C GLN A 226 -6.36 3.40 9.10
#